data_c2de2f9b253063864a1415038b317d83
#
_entry.id   c2de2f9b253063864a1415038b317d83
#
_cell.length_a   1.000
_cell.length_b   1.000
_cell.length_c   1.000
_cell.angle_alpha   90.00
_cell.angle_beta   90.00
_cell.angle_gamma   90.00
#
_symmetry.space_group_name_H-M   'P 1'
#
loop_
_entity.id
_entity.type
_entity.pdbx_description
1 polymer ?
#
loop_
_entity_poly.entity_id
_entity_poly.type
_entity_poly.pdbx_seq_one_letter_code
_entity_poly.pdbx_strand_id
1 'polypeptide(L)'
;MSIFRADKKFERFEDVTPKILKDEKVKLLLCDLDNTLRLHSEKEPADELADWIEECRDAGVLIVIISNNGRKKMMQKFCEPIQVPCVWWAKKPMSTKLTETMKNYNFKPEETVMLGDKWSTDVLAAKFAKIRAWKVDHRKSVV
;
A
#
# COMPACT_ATOMS: atom_id res chain seq x y z
N MET A 1 -9.75 19.84 -2.30
CA MET A 1 -9.57 18.38 -2.26
C MET A 1 -10.64 17.73 -1.41
N SER A 2 -11.31 16.72 -1.93
CA SER A 2 -12.40 16.08 -1.21
C SER A 2 -11.89 14.92 -0.33
N ILE A 3 -12.30 14.88 0.93
CA ILE A 3 -12.04 13.73 1.81
C ILE A 3 -12.89 12.52 1.44
N PHE A 4 -13.90 12.70 0.57
CA PHE A 4 -14.82 11.63 0.18
C PHE A 4 -14.37 10.87 -1.05
N ARG A 5 -13.26 11.26 -1.67
CA ARG A 5 -12.76 10.63 -2.89
C ARG A 5 -11.28 10.31 -2.81
N ALA A 6 -10.92 9.17 -3.38
CA ALA A 6 -9.53 8.89 -3.67
C ALA A 6 -9.03 9.82 -4.77
N ASP A 7 -7.74 10.11 -4.77
CA ASP A 7 -7.12 10.95 -5.79
C ASP A 7 -6.99 10.22 -7.12
N LYS A 8 -6.79 8.91 -7.09
CA LYS A 8 -6.80 8.03 -8.26
C LYS A 8 -7.48 6.71 -7.92
N LYS A 9 -8.02 6.05 -8.94
CA LYS A 9 -8.63 4.73 -8.81
C LYS A 9 -8.05 3.78 -9.85
N PHE A 10 -7.83 2.54 -9.44
CA PHE A 10 -7.34 1.45 -10.29
C PHE A 10 -8.18 0.21 -10.03
N GLU A 11 -8.22 -0.71 -10.97
CA GLU A 11 -8.89 -1.98 -10.75
C GLU A 11 -8.06 -2.90 -9.86
N ARG A 12 -6.74 -2.93 -10.07
CA ARG A 12 -5.83 -3.83 -9.35
C ARG A 12 -4.51 -3.11 -9.07
N PHE A 13 -3.75 -3.63 -8.08
CA PHE A 13 -2.45 -3.05 -7.79
C PHE A 13 -1.51 -3.10 -9.00
N GLU A 14 -1.62 -4.14 -9.83
CA GLU A 14 -0.78 -4.32 -11.00
C GLU A 14 -0.93 -3.16 -12.01
N ASP A 15 -2.06 -2.47 -11.98
CA ASP A 15 -2.31 -1.31 -12.84
C ASP A 15 -1.57 -0.06 -12.38
N VAL A 16 -1.03 -0.08 -11.17
CA VAL A 16 -0.16 0.98 -10.65
C VAL A 16 1.25 0.68 -11.15
N THR A 17 1.53 1.11 -12.37
CA THR A 17 2.79 0.78 -13.06
C THR A 17 3.95 1.65 -12.57
N PRO A 18 5.20 1.18 -12.74
CA PRO A 18 6.37 2.02 -12.48
C PRO A 18 6.34 3.35 -13.22
N LYS A 19 5.82 3.37 -14.44
CA LYS A 19 5.67 4.61 -15.20
C LYS A 19 4.74 5.61 -14.51
N ILE A 20 3.59 5.15 -14.03
CA ILE A 20 2.64 5.99 -13.31
C ILE A 20 3.30 6.53 -12.02
N LEU A 21 3.98 5.67 -11.28
CA LEU A 21 4.66 6.08 -10.06
C LEU A 21 5.70 7.16 -10.33
N LYS A 22 6.47 6.99 -11.40
CA LYS A 22 7.49 7.96 -11.79
C LYS A 22 6.86 9.28 -12.24
N ASP A 23 5.83 9.22 -13.09
CA ASP A 23 5.14 10.41 -13.60
C ASP A 23 4.49 11.21 -12.47
N GLU A 24 3.99 10.51 -11.44
CA GLU A 24 3.36 11.12 -10.26
C GLU A 24 4.37 11.45 -9.15
N LYS A 25 5.65 11.22 -9.40
CA LYS A 25 6.75 11.51 -8.47
C LYS A 25 6.58 10.82 -7.12
N VAL A 26 6.10 9.59 -7.15
CA VAL A 26 5.94 8.76 -5.95
C VAL A 26 7.28 8.11 -5.62
N LYS A 27 7.71 8.26 -4.38
CA LYS A 27 8.94 7.63 -3.87
C LYS A 27 8.66 6.63 -2.75
N LEU A 28 7.56 6.82 -2.04
CA LEU A 28 7.10 5.91 -0.99
C LEU A 28 5.66 5.51 -1.29
N LEU A 29 5.43 4.23 -1.47
CA LEU A 29 4.10 3.67 -1.68
C LEU A 29 3.73 2.82 -0.47
N LEU A 30 2.79 3.31 0.32
CA LEU A 30 2.22 2.59 1.45
C LEU A 30 1.06 1.77 0.92
N CYS A 31 1.05 0.48 1.16
CA CYS A 31 0.04 -0.42 0.62
C CYS A 31 -0.65 -1.20 1.72
N ASP A 32 -1.97 -1.27 1.67
CA ASP A 32 -2.73 -2.24 2.43
C ASP A 32 -2.42 -3.64 1.90
N LEU A 33 -2.64 -4.67 2.71
CA LEU A 33 -2.34 -6.05 2.33
C LEU A 33 -3.57 -6.81 1.88
N ASP A 34 -4.47 -7.11 2.82
CA ASP A 34 -5.62 -7.97 2.54
C ASP A 34 -6.60 -7.29 1.58
N ASN A 35 -6.98 -8.02 0.53
CA ASN A 35 -7.88 -7.58 -0.54
C ASN A 35 -7.35 -6.41 -1.38
N THR A 36 -6.10 -6.03 -1.21
CA THR A 36 -5.38 -5.05 -2.03
C THR A 36 -4.25 -5.73 -2.80
N LEU A 37 -3.28 -6.30 -2.10
CA LEU A 37 -2.13 -6.97 -2.68
C LEU A 37 -2.29 -8.48 -2.73
N ARG A 38 -3.18 -9.02 -1.93
CA ARG A 38 -3.46 -10.46 -1.87
C ARG A 38 -4.90 -10.72 -1.51
N LEU A 39 -5.35 -11.95 -1.79
CA LEU A 39 -6.55 -12.49 -1.18
C LEU A 39 -6.21 -12.90 0.25
N HIS A 40 -7.17 -12.78 1.15
CA HIS A 40 -6.97 -13.13 2.56
C HIS A 40 -6.50 -14.59 2.74
N SER A 41 -6.89 -15.48 1.83
CA SER A 41 -6.52 -16.90 1.85
C SER A 41 -5.10 -17.19 1.36
N GLU A 42 -4.47 -16.25 0.66
CA GLU A 42 -3.11 -16.45 0.15
C GLU A 42 -2.10 -16.31 1.30
N LYS A 43 -1.34 -17.36 1.55
CA LYS A 43 -0.36 -17.41 2.65
C LYS A 43 1.04 -17.01 2.19
N GLU A 44 1.28 -17.06 0.90
CA GLU A 44 2.56 -16.70 0.29
C GLU A 44 2.32 -15.69 -0.81
N PRO A 45 3.29 -14.80 -1.07
CA PRO A 45 3.16 -13.84 -2.17
C PRO A 45 3.02 -14.55 -3.50
N ALA A 46 2.04 -14.11 -4.30
CA ALA A 46 1.90 -14.58 -5.66
C ALA A 46 3.07 -14.05 -6.51
N ASP A 47 3.39 -14.75 -7.60
CA ASP A 47 4.48 -14.34 -8.49
C ASP A 47 4.25 -12.93 -9.05
N GLU A 48 3.00 -12.61 -9.37
CA GLU A 48 2.62 -11.28 -9.89
C GLU A 48 2.94 -10.18 -8.86
N LEU A 49 2.73 -10.45 -7.59
CA LEU A 49 3.04 -9.49 -6.54
C LEU A 49 4.56 -9.32 -6.40
N ALA A 50 5.29 -10.43 -6.37
CA ALA A 50 6.75 -10.40 -6.27
C ALA A 50 7.36 -9.62 -7.43
N ASP A 51 6.90 -9.88 -8.65
CA ASP A 51 7.38 -9.19 -9.85
C ASP A 51 7.08 -7.69 -9.80
N TRP A 52 5.87 -7.33 -9.41
CA TRP A 52 5.46 -5.93 -9.32
C TRP A 52 6.30 -5.16 -8.30
N ILE A 53 6.54 -5.77 -7.14
CA ILE A 53 7.38 -5.14 -6.09
C ILE A 53 8.79 -4.90 -6.60
N GLU A 54 9.36 -5.88 -7.31
CA GLU A 54 10.70 -5.73 -7.87
C GLU A 54 10.75 -4.64 -8.94
N GLU A 55 9.74 -4.56 -9.81
CA GLU A 55 9.64 -3.50 -10.81
C GLU A 55 9.55 -2.12 -10.16
N CYS A 56 8.75 -1.99 -9.10
CA CYS A 56 8.63 -0.73 -8.37
C CYS A 56 9.95 -0.35 -7.69
N ARG A 57 10.61 -1.33 -7.09
CA ARG A 57 11.91 -1.13 -6.46
C ARG A 57 12.95 -0.65 -7.46
N ASP A 58 12.98 -1.25 -8.64
CA ASP A 58 13.90 -0.86 -9.73
C ASP A 58 13.62 0.56 -10.21
N ALA A 59 12.38 1.02 -10.09
CA ALA A 59 12.00 2.39 -10.43
C ALA A 59 12.28 3.39 -9.30
N GLY A 60 12.90 2.95 -8.21
CA GLY A 60 13.26 3.81 -7.09
C GLY A 60 12.14 4.05 -6.09
N VAL A 61 11.11 3.21 -6.07
CA VAL A 61 9.98 3.33 -5.15
C VAL A 61 10.14 2.34 -4.01
N LEU A 62 10.08 2.84 -2.78
CA LEU A 62 10.02 1.99 -1.59
C LEU A 62 8.55 1.63 -1.33
N ILE A 63 8.27 0.34 -1.18
CA ILE A 63 6.94 -0.14 -0.79
C ILE A 63 7.00 -0.56 0.68
N VAL A 64 6.03 -0.11 1.45
CA VAL A 64 5.83 -0.54 2.84
C VAL A 64 4.39 -0.97 3.00
N ILE A 65 4.17 -2.16 3.54
CA ILE A 65 2.82 -2.67 3.80
C ILE A 65 2.33 -2.13 5.13
N ILE A 66 1.14 -1.50 5.11
CA ILE A 66 0.50 -0.92 6.30
C ILE A 66 -0.87 -1.58 6.46
N SER A 67 -1.00 -2.50 7.40
CA SER A 67 -2.21 -3.30 7.55
C SER A 67 -2.85 -3.19 8.93
N ASN A 68 -4.17 -3.25 8.97
CA ASN A 68 -4.92 -3.37 10.23
C ASN A 68 -4.87 -4.79 10.80
N ASN A 69 -4.35 -5.74 10.03
CA ASN A 69 -4.20 -7.11 10.49
C ASN A 69 -3.23 -7.14 11.69
N GLY A 70 -3.66 -7.76 12.79
CA GLY A 70 -2.85 -7.85 14.01
C GLY A 70 -1.94 -9.07 14.08
N ARG A 71 -1.92 -9.91 13.04
CA ARG A 71 -1.17 -11.18 13.03
C ARG A 71 0.26 -10.95 12.58
N LYS A 72 1.07 -10.46 13.50
CA LYS A 72 2.46 -10.07 13.26
C LYS A 72 3.29 -11.15 12.58
N LYS A 73 3.27 -12.37 13.14
CA LYS A 73 4.11 -13.46 12.60
C LYS A 73 3.70 -13.85 11.18
N MET A 74 2.40 -13.88 10.93
CA MET A 74 1.87 -14.20 9.60
C MET A 74 2.30 -13.14 8.59
N MET A 75 2.18 -11.86 8.95
CA MET A 75 2.58 -10.77 8.06
C MET A 75 4.08 -10.77 7.78
N GLN A 76 4.89 -10.98 8.81
CA GLN A 76 6.34 -11.06 8.63
C GLN A 76 6.73 -12.21 7.72
N LYS A 77 6.10 -13.37 7.90
CA LYS A 77 6.34 -14.55 7.07
C LYS A 77 5.93 -14.30 5.61
N PHE A 78 4.81 -13.62 5.41
CA PHE A 78 4.35 -13.27 4.06
C PHE A 78 5.29 -12.29 3.37
N CYS A 79 5.76 -11.29 4.09
CA CYS A 79 6.55 -10.19 3.52
C CYS A 79 8.03 -10.54 3.34
N GLU A 80 8.55 -11.52 4.09
CA GLU A 80 9.97 -11.88 4.04
C GLU A 80 10.46 -12.25 2.64
N PRO A 81 9.77 -13.13 1.88
CA PRO A 81 10.26 -13.51 0.55
C PRO A 81 10.34 -12.34 -0.44
N ILE A 82 9.51 -11.33 -0.28
CA ILE A 82 9.48 -10.16 -1.16
C ILE A 82 10.27 -8.98 -0.58
N GLN A 83 10.86 -9.16 0.59
CA GLN A 83 11.72 -8.17 1.26
C GLN A 83 11.05 -6.79 1.39
N VAL A 84 9.79 -6.80 1.80
CA VAL A 84 9.00 -5.58 2.00
C VAL A 84 8.78 -5.37 3.49
N PRO A 85 9.11 -4.17 4.03
CA PRO A 85 8.76 -3.85 5.40
C PRO A 85 7.25 -3.89 5.60
N CYS A 86 6.80 -4.34 6.76
CA CYS A 86 5.38 -4.38 7.06
C CYS A 86 5.09 -3.78 8.44
N VAL A 87 3.95 -3.08 8.50
CA VAL A 87 3.41 -2.53 9.74
C VAL A 87 2.08 -3.23 10.00
N TRP A 88 2.00 -3.97 11.09
CA TRP A 88 0.77 -4.64 11.51
C TRP A 88 0.05 -3.80 12.55
N TRP A 89 -1.23 -4.08 12.75
CA TRP A 89 -2.05 -3.38 13.73
C TRP A 89 -2.01 -1.86 13.54
N ALA A 90 -2.15 -1.42 12.30
CA ALA A 90 -1.99 -0.01 11.96
C ALA A 90 -3.11 0.90 12.46
N LYS A 91 -4.27 0.32 12.79
CA LYS A 91 -5.45 1.05 13.29
C LYS A 91 -5.95 2.13 12.33
N LYS A 92 -5.86 1.89 11.03
CA LYS A 92 -6.48 2.79 10.06
C LYS A 92 -8.00 2.86 10.30
N PRO A 93 -8.68 3.98 10.22
CA PRO A 93 -8.26 5.21 9.54
C PRO A 93 -7.38 6.17 10.35
N MET A 94 -6.92 5.80 11.53
CA MET A 94 -5.94 6.62 12.22
C MET A 94 -4.68 6.74 11.36
N SER A 95 -4.14 7.95 11.26
CA SER A 95 -3.01 8.23 10.38
C SER A 95 -1.64 8.04 11.03
N THR A 96 -1.61 7.68 12.30
CA THR A 96 -0.39 7.60 13.10
C THR A 96 0.70 6.75 12.47
N LYS A 97 0.35 5.54 12.03
CA LYS A 97 1.33 4.61 11.43
C LYS A 97 1.82 5.07 10.06
N LEU A 98 0.97 5.77 9.30
CA LEU A 98 1.38 6.36 8.03
C LEU A 98 2.42 7.46 8.27
N THR A 99 2.13 8.34 9.19
CA THR A 99 3.03 9.45 9.55
C THR A 99 4.35 8.95 10.13
N GLU A 100 4.30 7.97 11.03
CA GLU A 100 5.50 7.34 11.59
C GLU A 100 6.36 6.70 10.50
N THR A 101 5.74 6.02 9.54
CA THR A 101 6.46 5.34 8.46
C THR A 101 7.18 6.35 7.57
N MET A 102 6.50 7.42 7.19
CA MET A 102 7.15 8.49 6.42
C MET A 102 8.37 9.05 7.16
N LYS A 103 8.22 9.28 8.46
CA LYS A 103 9.31 9.80 9.28
C LYS A 103 10.46 8.81 9.40
N ASN A 104 10.15 7.54 9.65
CA ASN A 104 11.17 6.51 9.83
C ASN A 104 12.03 6.28 8.59
N TYR A 105 11.42 6.41 7.41
CA TYR A 105 12.14 6.22 6.14
C TYR A 105 12.55 7.55 5.49
N ASN A 106 12.27 8.67 6.16
CA ASN A 106 12.67 10.01 5.74
C ASN A 106 12.09 10.42 4.38
N PHE A 107 10.78 10.22 4.22
CA PHE A 107 10.04 10.67 3.05
C PHE A 107 9.07 11.78 3.42
N LYS A 108 8.82 12.65 2.46
CA LYS A 108 7.89 13.78 2.60
C LYS A 108 6.48 13.35 2.21
N PRO A 109 5.43 14.01 2.74
CA PRO A 109 4.06 13.72 2.34
C PRO A 109 3.82 13.81 0.83
N GLU A 110 4.41 14.78 0.15
CA GLU A 110 4.26 14.95 -1.30
C GLU A 110 4.93 13.85 -2.12
N GLU A 111 5.78 13.04 -1.51
CA GLU A 111 6.44 11.89 -2.16
C GLU A 111 5.72 10.57 -1.89
N THR A 112 4.65 10.63 -1.09
CA THR A 112 4.02 9.45 -0.51
C THR A 112 2.59 9.28 -0.98
N VAL A 113 2.21 8.02 -1.23
CA VAL A 113 0.84 7.62 -1.60
C VAL A 113 0.44 6.43 -0.72
N MET A 114 -0.81 6.40 -0.28
CA MET A 114 -1.42 5.22 0.33
C MET A 114 -2.32 4.53 -0.69
N LEU A 115 -2.07 3.27 -0.95
CA LEU A 115 -2.85 2.43 -1.85
C LEU A 115 -3.64 1.40 -1.04
N GLY A 116 -4.95 1.35 -1.22
CA GLY A 116 -5.79 0.38 -0.53
C GLY A 116 -7.14 0.21 -1.17
N ASP A 117 -7.90 -0.77 -0.69
CA ASP A 117 -9.20 -1.13 -1.26
C ASP A 117 -10.40 -0.51 -0.53
N LYS A 118 -10.20 0.02 0.67
CA LYS A 118 -11.31 0.54 1.48
C LYS A 118 -11.22 2.03 1.69
N TRP A 119 -12.31 2.72 1.34
CA TRP A 119 -12.42 4.15 1.63
C TRP A 119 -12.35 4.43 3.14
N SER A 120 -13.09 3.67 3.94
CA SER A 120 -13.26 3.92 5.38
C SER A 120 -11.99 3.71 6.22
N THR A 121 -11.01 3.02 5.70
CA THR A 121 -9.73 2.82 6.39
C THR A 121 -8.57 3.44 5.61
N ASP A 122 -8.33 2.99 4.39
CA ASP A 122 -7.13 3.36 3.63
C ASP A 122 -7.18 4.80 3.10
N VAL A 123 -8.28 5.16 2.44
CA VAL A 123 -8.43 6.51 1.88
C VAL A 123 -8.50 7.55 3.00
N LEU A 124 -9.29 7.29 4.04
CA LEU A 124 -9.39 8.22 5.17
C LEU A 124 -8.05 8.38 5.90
N ALA A 125 -7.31 7.29 6.13
CA ALA A 125 -6.00 7.38 6.77
C ALA A 125 -5.05 8.27 5.96
N ALA A 126 -5.07 8.11 4.64
CA ALA A 126 -4.27 8.96 3.75
C ALA A 126 -4.66 10.43 3.86
N LYS A 127 -5.96 10.72 3.85
CA LYS A 127 -6.45 12.10 3.97
C LYS A 127 -6.05 12.72 5.30
N PHE A 128 -6.16 11.98 6.39
CA PHE A 128 -5.74 12.46 7.71
C PHE A 128 -4.23 12.65 7.79
N ALA A 129 -3.45 11.83 7.09
CA ALA A 129 -1.99 12.01 7.01
C ALA A 129 -1.58 13.08 6.00
N LYS A 130 -2.53 13.65 5.26
CA LYS A 130 -2.30 14.68 4.22
C LYS A 130 -1.42 14.19 3.09
N ILE A 131 -1.63 12.92 2.70
CA ILE A 131 -0.97 12.30 1.56
C ILE A 131 -2.02 11.88 0.52
N ARG A 132 -1.56 11.57 -0.68
CA ARG A 132 -2.44 11.12 -1.76
C ARG A 132 -3.01 9.73 -1.43
N ALA A 133 -4.28 9.55 -1.75
CA ALA A 133 -4.98 8.30 -1.57
C ALA A 133 -5.31 7.70 -2.94
N TRP A 134 -4.78 6.52 -3.22
CA TRP A 134 -5.09 5.76 -4.43
C TRP A 134 -5.88 4.52 -4.03
N LYS A 135 -6.99 4.31 -4.69
CA LYS A 135 -7.90 3.22 -4.36
C LYS A 135 -7.89 2.16 -5.45
N VAL A 136 -7.83 0.90 -5.04
CA VAL A 136 -8.05 -0.25 -5.94
C VAL A 136 -9.37 -0.91 -5.57
N ASP A 137 -9.93 -1.66 -6.51
CA ASP A 137 -11.10 -2.48 -6.23
C ASP A 137 -10.72 -3.62 -5.28
N HIS A 138 -11.69 -4.08 -4.51
CA HIS A 138 -11.51 -5.22 -3.64
C HIS A 138 -11.03 -6.42 -4.47
N ARG A 139 -9.87 -6.97 -4.12
CA ARG A 139 -9.26 -8.04 -4.90
C ARG A 139 -10.11 -9.30 -4.84
N LYS A 140 -10.38 -9.87 -6.01
CA LYS A 140 -11.22 -11.05 -6.16
C LYS A 140 -10.42 -12.22 -6.68
N SER A 141 -10.86 -13.41 -6.31
CA SER A 141 -10.30 -14.63 -6.85
C SER A 141 -10.52 -14.66 -8.36
N VAL A 142 -9.46 -15.00 -9.10
CA VAL A 142 -9.56 -15.27 -10.54
C VAL A 142 -9.94 -16.72 -10.68
N VAL A 143 -11.18 -16.97 -11.08
CA VAL A 143 -11.69 -18.34 -11.25
C VAL A 143 -11.77 -18.63 -12.74
#